data_3051416f6764196a26666f61a48f70b6
#
_entry.id   3051416f6764196a26666f61a48f70b6
#
_cell.length_a   1.000
_cell.length_b   1.000
_cell.length_c   1.000
_cell.angle_alpha   90.00
_cell.angle_beta   90.00
_cell.angle_gamma   90.00
#
_symmetry.space_group_name_H-M   'P 1'
#
loop_
_entity.id
_entity.type
_entity.pdbx_description
1 polymer ?
#
loop_
_entity_poly.entity_id
_entity_poly.type
_entity_poly.pdbx_seq_one_letter_code
_entity_poly.pdbx_strand_id
1 'polypeptide(L)'
;RDLVRSRGLGDVYKRQGQSYEIKGVRHAIDSGLALIPEDRRREGLVLMHSVEENLIVPIFDKLKRGLLLENKKVADIAERSISDMAIKTHSRKTPAFNLSGGNQQKIVVGKWLNSAPSVLLLDEPTAGVDVGSKREIIDKVRDFVGENRAAIFISSDILELISACDRFIVFYDGKVTATYNRSEITEEVLQYAIQNEC
;
A
#
# COMPACT_ATOMS: atom_id res chain seq x y z
N ARG A 1 -25.06 3.80 -1.22
CA ARG A 1 -24.20 2.58 -1.42
C ARG A 1 -24.17 1.88 -0.09
N ASP A 2 -24.95 0.81 0.01
CA ASP A 2 -25.03 0.01 1.21
C ASP A 2 -23.72 -0.71 1.42
N LEU A 3 -23.09 -0.41 2.53
CA LEU A 3 -22.03 -1.26 3.06
C LEU A 3 -22.65 -2.64 3.31
N VAL A 4 -22.34 -3.59 2.45
CA VAL A 4 -22.65 -4.99 2.69
C VAL A 4 -21.88 -5.38 3.95
N ARG A 5 -22.55 -5.28 5.10
CA ARG A 5 -22.08 -5.94 6.32
C ARG A 5 -22.14 -7.44 6.02
N SER A 6 -21.00 -8.03 5.81
CA SER A 6 -20.84 -9.48 5.88
C SER A 6 -21.41 -9.94 7.23
N ARG A 7 -22.65 -10.46 7.21
CA ARG A 7 -23.23 -11.08 8.39
C ARG A 7 -22.61 -12.47 8.53
N GLY A 8 -21.61 -12.56 9.41
CA GLY A 8 -21.43 -13.72 10.26
C GLY A 8 -21.29 -15.08 9.58
N LEU A 9 -20.20 -15.28 8.91
CA LEU A 9 -19.39 -16.48 9.10
C LEU A 9 -18.11 -15.94 9.72
N GLY A 10 -17.74 -16.39 10.90
CA GLY A 10 -16.52 -15.96 11.54
C GLY A 10 -15.37 -16.28 10.61
N ASP A 11 -14.94 -15.26 9.83
CA ASP A 11 -13.83 -15.38 8.90
C ASP A 11 -12.57 -15.59 9.74
N VAL A 12 -12.25 -16.86 9.93
CA VAL A 12 -10.99 -17.25 10.57
C VAL A 12 -9.90 -17.03 9.54
N TYR A 13 -9.31 -15.84 9.55
CA TYR A 13 -8.14 -15.55 8.75
C TYR A 13 -6.96 -16.39 9.24
N LYS A 14 -6.29 -17.07 8.33
CA LYS A 14 -5.06 -17.79 8.63
C LYS A 14 -3.87 -16.95 8.17
N ARG A 15 -3.00 -16.60 9.10
CA ARG A 15 -1.70 -16.01 8.80
C ARG A 15 -0.63 -17.04 9.17
N GLN A 16 0.18 -17.47 8.19
CA GLN A 16 1.23 -18.49 8.38
C GLN A 16 0.68 -19.77 9.05
N GLY A 17 -0.54 -20.17 8.68
CA GLY A 17 -1.18 -21.38 9.21
C GLY A 17 -1.86 -21.23 10.57
N GLN A 18 -1.68 -20.11 11.25
CA GLN A 18 -2.35 -19.81 12.53
C GLN A 18 -3.65 -19.04 12.31
N SER A 19 -4.70 -19.42 13.05
CA SER A 19 -5.96 -18.68 13.07
C SER A 19 -5.74 -17.29 13.64
N TYR A 20 -6.20 -16.26 12.92
CA TYR A 20 -6.02 -14.89 13.27
C TYR A 20 -7.31 -14.10 13.12
N GLU A 21 -7.77 -13.47 14.20
CA GLU A 21 -8.98 -12.65 14.21
C GLU A 21 -8.59 -11.17 14.25
N ILE A 22 -8.93 -10.42 13.19
CA ILE A 22 -8.72 -8.98 13.15
C ILE A 22 -9.88 -8.28 13.86
N LYS A 23 -9.60 -7.66 15.01
CA LYS A 23 -10.61 -6.97 15.85
C LYS A 23 -10.84 -5.50 15.47
N GLY A 24 -10.20 -5.01 14.39
CA GLY A 24 -10.34 -3.65 13.91
C GLY A 24 -9.06 -3.13 13.25
N VAL A 25 -9.12 -1.91 12.70
CA VAL A 25 -8.03 -1.30 11.93
C VAL A 25 -6.73 -1.20 12.75
N ARG A 26 -6.82 -0.74 14.00
CA ARG A 26 -5.63 -0.64 14.86
C ARG A 26 -4.96 -1.99 15.07
N HIS A 27 -5.75 -3.02 15.35
CA HIS A 27 -5.24 -4.38 15.53
C HIS A 27 -4.59 -4.93 14.25
N ALA A 28 -5.13 -4.60 13.06
CA ALA A 28 -4.51 -4.94 11.78
C ALA A 28 -3.13 -4.29 11.63
N ILE A 29 -3.03 -2.99 11.92
CA ILE A 29 -1.77 -2.24 11.86
C ILE A 29 -0.74 -2.82 12.84
N ASP A 30 -1.13 -3.03 14.09
CA ASP A 30 -0.25 -3.59 15.14
C ASP A 30 0.20 -5.02 14.81
N SER A 31 -0.58 -5.72 14.00
CA SER A 31 -0.24 -7.04 13.45
C SER A 31 0.65 -7.00 12.20
N GLY A 32 1.05 -5.80 11.78
CA GLY A 32 1.94 -5.60 10.66
C GLY A 32 1.24 -5.66 9.29
N LEU A 33 -0.06 -5.38 9.21
CA LEU A 33 -0.77 -5.17 7.96
C LEU A 33 -0.79 -3.68 7.62
N ALA A 34 -0.55 -3.35 6.36
CA ALA A 34 -0.69 -2.00 5.84
C ALA A 34 -1.50 -2.01 4.54
N LEU A 35 -2.37 -1.02 4.36
CA LEU A 35 -3.22 -0.87 3.18
C LEU A 35 -2.94 0.46 2.48
N ILE A 36 -2.58 0.37 1.21
CA ILE A 36 -2.54 1.50 0.28
C ILE A 36 -3.84 1.47 -0.51
N PRO A 37 -4.75 2.43 -0.27
CA PRO A 37 -6.07 2.45 -0.90
C PRO A 37 -5.99 3.03 -2.32
N GLU A 38 -7.00 2.70 -3.15
CA GLU A 38 -7.18 3.24 -4.49
C GLU A 38 -7.31 4.77 -4.48
N ASP A 39 -8.23 5.32 -3.67
CA ASP A 39 -8.42 6.78 -3.58
C ASP A 39 -7.50 7.39 -2.51
N ARG A 40 -6.28 7.73 -2.95
CA ARG A 40 -5.30 8.38 -2.07
C ARG A 40 -5.76 9.69 -1.46
N ARG A 41 -6.65 10.44 -2.16
CA ARG A 41 -7.09 11.77 -1.70
C ARG A 41 -8.13 11.69 -0.60
N ARG A 42 -8.99 10.69 -0.64
CA ARG A 42 -10.07 10.50 0.35
C ARG A 42 -9.64 9.63 1.52
N GLU A 43 -8.84 8.59 1.25
CA GLU A 43 -8.53 7.54 2.21
C GLU A 43 -7.03 7.47 2.56
N GLY A 44 -6.20 7.91 1.62
CA GLY A 44 -4.75 7.79 1.76
C GLY A 44 -4.09 8.96 2.47
N LEU A 45 -4.58 10.19 2.36
CA LEU A 45 -3.93 11.42 2.81
C LEU A 45 -4.88 12.35 3.56
N VAL A 46 -4.31 13.12 4.48
CA VAL A 46 -4.92 14.36 4.97
C VAL A 46 -4.32 15.51 4.16
N LEU A 47 -5.00 15.90 3.08
CA LEU A 47 -4.45 16.80 2.04
C LEU A 47 -3.95 18.14 2.58
N MET A 48 -4.62 18.72 3.59
CA MET A 48 -4.25 19.99 4.20
C MET A 48 -3.08 19.87 5.18
N HIS A 49 -2.75 18.66 5.61
CA HIS A 49 -1.58 18.42 6.44
C HIS A 49 -0.30 18.41 5.61
N SER A 50 0.81 18.71 6.24
CA SER A 50 2.13 18.68 5.63
C SER A 50 2.56 17.27 5.22
N VAL A 51 3.59 17.20 4.40
CA VAL A 51 4.24 15.94 4.02
C VAL A 51 4.68 15.17 5.27
N GLU A 52 5.36 15.84 6.22
CA GLU A 52 5.83 15.18 7.44
C GLU A 52 4.70 14.65 8.31
N GLU A 53 3.62 15.41 8.49
CA GLU A 53 2.46 14.97 9.28
C GLU A 53 1.81 13.74 8.66
N ASN A 54 1.64 13.71 7.32
CA ASN A 54 1.13 12.55 6.63
C ASN A 54 2.04 11.32 6.78
N LEU A 55 3.36 11.49 6.67
CA LEU A 55 4.33 10.39 6.75
C LEU A 55 4.37 9.68 8.10
N ILE A 56 3.98 10.36 9.17
CA ILE A 56 4.04 9.80 10.53
C ILE A 56 2.72 9.25 11.06
N VAL A 57 1.59 9.44 10.35
CA VAL A 57 0.25 9.02 10.83
C VAL A 57 0.23 7.60 11.40
N PRO A 58 0.72 6.55 10.72
CA PRO A 58 0.64 5.19 11.23
C PRO A 58 1.50 4.93 12.48
N ILE A 59 2.53 5.77 12.70
CA ILE A 59 3.49 5.62 13.79
C ILE A 59 3.41 6.74 14.82
N PHE A 60 2.38 7.59 14.72
CA PHE A 60 2.23 8.77 15.57
C PHE A 60 2.37 8.47 17.06
N ASP A 61 1.74 7.40 17.54
CA ASP A 61 1.81 7.02 18.96
C ASP A 61 3.21 6.59 19.41
N LYS A 62 4.02 6.03 18.49
CA LYS A 62 5.41 5.63 18.77
C LYS A 62 6.35 6.84 18.88
N LEU A 63 5.93 8.02 18.41
CA LEU A 63 6.71 9.25 18.40
C LEU A 63 6.36 10.19 19.56
N LYS A 64 5.46 9.79 20.44
CA LYS A 64 5.09 10.55 21.64
C LYS A 64 6.06 10.28 22.78
N ARG A 65 6.40 11.36 23.50
CA ARG A 65 7.02 11.31 24.82
C ARG A 65 6.06 11.98 25.81
N GLY A 66 5.26 11.18 26.50
CA GLY A 66 4.13 11.67 27.28
C GLY A 66 3.06 12.30 26.36
N LEU A 67 2.74 13.56 26.58
CA LEU A 67 1.76 14.31 25.78
C LEU A 67 2.37 15.07 24.58
N LEU A 68 3.70 15.08 24.45
CA LEU A 68 4.40 15.84 23.41
C LEU A 68 4.97 14.92 22.33
N LEU A 69 4.99 15.41 21.09
CA LEU A 69 5.71 14.76 19.99
C LEU A 69 7.21 15.09 20.06
N GLU A 70 8.03 14.10 19.76
CA GLU A 70 9.46 14.28 19.60
C GLU A 70 9.77 14.88 18.22
N ASN A 71 9.67 16.22 18.11
CA ASN A 71 9.80 16.95 16.84
C ASN A 71 11.06 16.60 16.05
N LYS A 72 12.18 16.31 16.72
CA LYS A 72 13.42 15.89 16.05
C LYS A 72 13.25 14.55 15.35
N LYS A 73 12.68 13.55 16.03
CA LYS A 73 12.41 12.23 15.42
C LYS A 73 11.43 12.33 14.24
N VAL A 74 10.40 13.19 14.38
CA VAL A 74 9.45 13.45 13.29
C VAL A 74 10.18 14.01 12.07
N ALA A 75 11.04 15.01 12.26
CA ALA A 75 11.83 15.61 11.20
C ALA A 75 12.75 14.58 10.52
N ASP A 76 13.51 13.82 11.31
CA ASP A 76 14.45 12.82 10.83
C ASP A 76 13.75 11.72 9.99
N ILE A 77 12.57 11.25 10.44
CA ILE A 77 11.76 10.26 9.70
C ILE A 77 11.23 10.86 8.40
N ALA A 78 10.70 12.08 8.46
CA ALA A 78 10.15 12.72 7.27
C ALA A 78 11.22 12.97 6.21
N GLU A 79 12.39 13.48 6.58
CA GLU A 79 13.51 13.73 5.66
C GLU A 79 14.02 12.42 5.03
N ARG A 80 14.15 11.36 5.83
CA ARG A 80 14.51 10.04 5.32
C ARG A 80 13.47 9.53 4.32
N SER A 81 12.18 9.59 4.68
CA SER A 81 11.11 9.11 3.79
C SER A 81 11.01 9.93 2.50
N ILE A 82 11.24 11.25 2.56
CA ILE A 82 11.29 12.12 1.38
C ILE A 82 12.41 11.68 0.44
N SER A 83 13.59 11.39 1.00
CA SER A 83 14.75 10.91 0.25
C SER A 83 14.50 9.51 -0.33
N ASP A 84 14.10 8.56 0.52
CA ASP A 84 13.93 7.14 0.14
C ASP A 84 12.85 6.94 -0.93
N MET A 85 11.76 7.72 -0.85
CA MET A 85 10.66 7.70 -1.82
C MET A 85 10.87 8.68 -2.98
N ALA A 86 11.97 9.40 -3.03
CA ALA A 86 12.23 10.47 -4.01
C ALA A 86 11.03 11.43 -4.16
N ILE A 87 10.47 11.90 -3.04
CA ILE A 87 9.33 12.82 -3.02
C ILE A 87 9.81 14.22 -3.40
N LYS A 88 9.29 14.76 -4.51
CA LYS A 88 9.62 16.11 -4.96
C LYS A 88 8.80 17.13 -4.19
N THR A 89 9.41 17.76 -3.20
CA THR A 89 8.81 18.82 -2.37
C THR A 89 9.86 19.87 -2.03
N HIS A 90 9.42 21.11 -1.83
CA HIS A 90 10.31 22.20 -1.39
C HIS A 90 10.64 22.11 0.10
N SER A 91 9.77 21.50 0.89
CA SER A 91 9.92 21.35 2.33
C SER A 91 9.05 20.23 2.85
N ARG A 92 9.49 19.54 3.92
CA ARG A 92 8.65 18.60 4.66
C ARG A 92 7.38 19.21 5.23
N LYS A 93 7.37 20.54 5.40
CA LYS A 93 6.22 21.33 5.88
C LYS A 93 5.23 21.70 4.77
N THR A 94 5.52 21.39 3.51
CA THR A 94 4.60 21.65 2.40
C THR A 94 3.33 20.83 2.57
N PRO A 95 2.11 21.43 2.45
CA PRO A 95 0.87 20.67 2.45
C PRO A 95 0.83 19.66 1.31
N ALA A 96 0.32 18.45 1.57
CA ALA A 96 0.25 17.37 0.57
C ALA A 96 -0.60 17.76 -0.66
N PHE A 97 -1.60 18.63 -0.47
CA PHE A 97 -2.43 19.18 -1.55
C PHE A 97 -1.61 19.85 -2.66
N ASN A 98 -0.49 20.49 -2.33
CA ASN A 98 0.35 21.22 -3.27
C ASN A 98 1.26 20.33 -4.13
N LEU A 99 1.26 19.01 -3.91
CA LEU A 99 2.10 18.08 -4.64
C LEU A 99 1.35 17.45 -5.82
N SER A 100 2.12 17.01 -6.83
CA SER A 100 1.59 16.22 -7.95
C SER A 100 1.03 14.88 -7.45
N GLY A 101 0.14 14.26 -8.25
CA GLY A 101 -0.46 12.96 -7.93
C GLY A 101 0.57 11.88 -7.62
N GLY A 102 1.67 11.81 -8.39
CA GLY A 102 2.76 10.87 -8.16
C GLY A 102 3.46 11.10 -6.82
N ASN A 103 3.73 12.36 -6.43
CA ASN A 103 4.33 12.65 -5.12
C ASN A 103 3.35 12.39 -3.96
N GLN A 104 2.06 12.66 -4.15
CA GLN A 104 1.03 12.28 -3.18
C GLN A 104 1.01 10.77 -2.96
N GLN A 105 1.07 9.97 -4.03
CA GLN A 105 1.11 8.51 -3.92
C GLN A 105 2.36 8.00 -3.19
N LYS A 106 3.52 8.60 -3.48
CA LYS A 106 4.76 8.29 -2.77
C LYS A 106 4.66 8.57 -1.27
N ILE A 107 3.93 9.62 -0.85
CA ILE A 107 3.66 9.87 0.56
C ILE A 107 2.81 8.73 1.15
N VAL A 108 1.77 8.28 0.44
CA VAL A 108 0.91 7.18 0.90
C VAL A 108 1.71 5.90 1.09
N VAL A 109 2.56 5.53 0.13
CA VAL A 109 3.43 4.36 0.25
C VAL A 109 4.43 4.55 1.39
N GLY A 110 5.14 5.68 1.42
CA GLY A 110 6.18 5.99 2.41
C GLY A 110 5.66 5.97 3.85
N LYS A 111 4.46 6.51 4.11
CA LYS A 111 3.87 6.49 5.45
C LYS A 111 3.64 5.07 5.98
N TRP A 112 3.22 4.16 5.10
CA TRP A 112 2.98 2.77 5.49
C TRP A 112 4.29 2.00 5.65
N LEU A 113 5.30 2.26 4.82
CA LEU A 113 6.64 1.69 5.00
C LEU A 113 7.26 2.10 6.34
N ASN A 114 7.00 3.33 6.82
CA ASN A 114 7.43 3.79 8.15
C ASN A 114 6.84 2.96 9.30
N SER A 115 5.71 2.32 9.11
CA SER A 115 5.13 1.42 10.14
C SER A 115 5.85 0.07 10.24
N ALA A 116 6.79 -0.22 9.30
CA ALA A 116 7.50 -1.48 9.16
C ALA A 116 6.55 -2.69 9.08
N PRO A 117 5.61 -2.70 8.13
CA PRO A 117 4.65 -3.79 8.02
C PRO A 117 5.33 -5.09 7.60
N SER A 118 4.67 -6.23 7.83
CA SER A 118 5.08 -7.52 7.28
C SER A 118 4.30 -7.88 6.01
N VAL A 119 3.09 -7.31 5.84
CA VAL A 119 2.26 -7.49 4.65
C VAL A 119 1.75 -6.14 4.18
N LEU A 120 1.98 -5.83 2.90
CA LEU A 120 1.52 -4.63 2.23
C LEU A 120 0.40 -4.99 1.26
N LEU A 121 -0.78 -4.43 1.46
CA LEU A 121 -1.92 -4.55 0.55
C LEU A 121 -1.95 -3.28 -0.30
N LEU A 122 -1.92 -3.41 -1.62
CA LEU A 122 -1.90 -2.30 -2.56
C LEU A 122 -3.11 -2.43 -3.50
N ASP A 123 -4.03 -1.50 -3.39
CA ASP A 123 -5.22 -1.43 -4.22
C ASP A 123 -5.05 -0.28 -5.22
N GLU A 124 -4.90 -0.61 -6.51
CA GLU A 124 -4.62 0.33 -7.59
C GLU A 124 -3.55 1.39 -7.24
N PRO A 125 -2.37 1.00 -6.73
CA PRO A 125 -1.42 1.93 -6.11
C PRO A 125 -0.80 2.94 -7.08
N THR A 126 -0.99 2.77 -8.36
CA THR A 126 -0.44 3.61 -9.43
C THR A 126 -1.51 4.34 -10.24
N ALA A 127 -2.79 4.22 -9.85
CA ALA A 127 -3.89 4.89 -10.53
C ALA A 127 -3.71 6.42 -10.57
N GLY A 128 -3.79 7.01 -11.79
CA GLY A 128 -3.63 8.45 -11.99
C GLY A 128 -2.24 8.99 -11.64
N VAL A 129 -1.20 8.17 -11.80
CA VAL A 129 0.22 8.50 -11.59
C VAL A 129 0.94 8.47 -12.93
N ASP A 130 1.90 9.38 -13.13
CA ASP A 130 2.74 9.39 -14.32
C ASP A 130 3.68 8.17 -14.40
N VAL A 131 4.12 7.80 -15.61
CA VAL A 131 4.90 6.59 -15.88
C VAL A 131 6.20 6.52 -15.05
N GLY A 132 6.88 7.65 -14.87
CA GLY A 132 8.11 7.69 -14.07
C GLY A 132 7.85 7.39 -12.61
N SER A 133 6.84 8.03 -12.02
CA SER A 133 6.44 7.80 -10.63
C SER A 133 5.87 6.40 -10.41
N LYS A 134 5.15 5.81 -11.39
CA LYS A 134 4.69 4.41 -11.32
C LYS A 134 5.85 3.45 -11.11
N ARG A 135 6.88 3.56 -11.95
CA ARG A 135 8.07 2.71 -11.86
C ARG A 135 8.77 2.84 -10.51
N GLU A 136 8.98 4.07 -10.05
CA GLU A 136 9.61 4.30 -8.74
C GLU A 136 8.81 3.68 -7.58
N ILE A 137 7.47 3.70 -7.64
CA ILE A 137 6.60 3.07 -6.64
C ILE A 137 6.75 1.54 -6.69
N ILE A 138 6.69 0.94 -7.89
CA ILE A 138 6.84 -0.50 -8.07
C ILE A 138 8.21 -0.97 -7.57
N ASP A 139 9.28 -0.27 -7.91
CA ASP A 139 10.63 -0.58 -7.45
C ASP A 139 10.69 -0.56 -5.91
N LYS A 140 10.07 0.43 -5.25
CA LYS A 140 10.01 0.50 -3.78
C LYS A 140 9.20 -0.64 -3.15
N VAL A 141 8.13 -1.07 -3.79
CA VAL A 141 7.36 -2.24 -3.34
C VAL A 141 8.19 -3.52 -3.49
N ARG A 142 8.92 -3.67 -4.58
CA ARG A 142 9.84 -4.81 -4.77
C ARG A 142 10.99 -4.80 -3.76
N ASP A 143 11.61 -3.65 -3.49
CA ASP A 143 12.63 -3.50 -2.45
C ASP A 143 12.10 -3.83 -1.03
N PHE A 144 10.81 -3.57 -0.79
CA PHE A 144 10.16 -3.91 0.47
C PHE A 144 9.99 -5.42 0.65
N VAL A 145 9.68 -6.14 -0.44
CA VAL A 145 9.47 -7.60 -0.39
C VAL A 145 10.81 -8.30 -0.22
N GLY A 146 10.92 -9.10 0.83
CA GLY A 146 12.14 -9.84 1.14
C GLY A 146 11.83 -10.91 2.19
N GLU A 147 12.81 -11.32 2.97
CA GLU A 147 12.61 -12.31 4.03
C GLU A 147 11.52 -11.85 5.01
N ASN A 148 10.49 -12.68 5.20
CA ASN A 148 9.34 -12.45 6.09
C ASN A 148 8.45 -11.24 5.73
N ARG A 149 8.55 -10.70 4.51
CA ARG A 149 7.65 -9.64 4.03
C ARG A 149 7.00 -10.05 2.71
N ALA A 150 5.74 -9.64 2.54
CA ALA A 150 4.97 -9.90 1.32
C ALA A 150 4.18 -8.66 0.91
N ALA A 151 3.91 -8.55 -0.39
CA ALA A 151 2.99 -7.57 -0.94
C ALA A 151 1.88 -8.29 -1.72
N ILE A 152 0.66 -7.81 -1.59
CA ILE A 152 -0.46 -8.17 -2.45
C ILE A 152 -0.78 -6.94 -3.28
N PHE A 153 -0.62 -7.06 -4.59
CA PHE A 153 -0.75 -5.98 -5.54
C PHE A 153 -2.00 -6.22 -6.40
N ILE A 154 -2.96 -5.32 -6.33
CA ILE A 154 -4.19 -5.33 -7.14
C ILE A 154 -4.06 -4.20 -8.14
N SER A 155 -4.18 -4.49 -9.43
CA SER A 155 -4.16 -3.50 -10.50
C SER A 155 -4.98 -3.97 -11.69
N SER A 156 -5.59 -3.03 -12.38
CA SER A 156 -6.22 -3.20 -13.68
C SER A 156 -5.20 -3.15 -14.85
N ASP A 157 -3.97 -2.68 -14.58
CA ASP A 157 -2.88 -2.59 -15.55
C ASP A 157 -2.05 -3.88 -15.54
N ILE A 158 -2.24 -4.72 -16.57
CA ILE A 158 -1.57 -6.02 -16.70
C ILE A 158 -0.04 -5.87 -16.75
N LEU A 159 0.48 -4.83 -17.40
CA LEU A 159 1.92 -4.62 -17.51
C LEU A 159 2.53 -4.26 -16.16
N GLU A 160 1.80 -3.52 -15.31
CA GLU A 160 2.21 -3.28 -13.93
C GLU A 160 2.28 -4.58 -13.13
N LEU A 161 1.24 -5.41 -13.20
CA LEU A 161 1.23 -6.70 -12.52
C LEU A 161 2.41 -7.57 -12.94
N ILE A 162 2.65 -7.69 -14.25
CA ILE A 162 3.77 -8.46 -14.79
C ILE A 162 5.13 -7.91 -14.31
N SER A 163 5.27 -6.60 -14.16
CA SER A 163 6.51 -5.98 -13.68
C SER A 163 6.71 -6.11 -12.17
N ALA A 164 5.63 -6.10 -11.41
CA ALA A 164 5.65 -6.03 -9.95
C ALA A 164 5.63 -7.40 -9.25
N CYS A 165 4.94 -8.40 -9.82
CA CYS A 165 4.55 -9.62 -9.10
C CYS A 165 5.35 -10.85 -9.52
N ASP A 166 5.51 -11.78 -8.57
CA ASP A 166 6.14 -13.10 -8.77
C ASP A 166 5.10 -14.21 -8.96
N ARG A 167 3.87 -13.98 -8.49
CA ARG A 167 2.72 -14.89 -8.59
C ARG A 167 1.43 -14.11 -8.86
N PHE A 168 0.56 -14.67 -9.68
CA PHE A 168 -0.70 -14.08 -10.13
C PHE A 168 -1.86 -14.93 -9.70
N ILE A 169 -2.93 -14.29 -9.25
CA ILE A 169 -4.18 -14.94 -8.86
C ILE A 169 -5.29 -14.21 -9.59
N VAL A 170 -6.05 -14.95 -10.40
CA VAL A 170 -7.22 -14.43 -11.12
C VAL A 170 -8.46 -14.70 -10.30
N PHE A 171 -9.24 -13.63 -10.08
CA PHE A 171 -10.51 -13.68 -9.36
C PHE A 171 -11.67 -13.41 -10.33
N TYR A 172 -12.69 -14.23 -10.25
CA TYR A 172 -13.95 -14.01 -10.93
C TYR A 172 -15.11 -14.39 -10.00
N ASP A 173 -16.12 -13.53 -9.89
CA ASP A 173 -17.30 -13.71 -9.02
C ASP A 173 -16.94 -14.15 -7.58
N GLY A 174 -15.93 -13.52 -7.01
CA GLY A 174 -15.47 -13.78 -5.63
C GLY A 174 -14.73 -15.12 -5.44
N LYS A 175 -14.37 -15.81 -6.51
CA LYS A 175 -13.64 -17.08 -6.47
C LYS A 175 -12.30 -16.96 -7.18
N VAL A 176 -11.31 -17.72 -6.70
CA VAL A 176 -10.05 -17.90 -7.41
C VAL A 176 -10.29 -18.88 -8.55
N THR A 177 -10.07 -18.44 -9.79
CA THR A 177 -10.27 -19.24 -11.00
C THR A 177 -8.96 -19.78 -11.55
N ALA A 178 -7.88 -19.00 -11.45
CA ALA A 178 -6.56 -19.43 -11.90
C ALA A 178 -5.44 -18.86 -11.03
N THR A 179 -4.31 -19.55 -11.04
CA THR A 179 -3.08 -19.10 -10.38
C THR A 179 -1.89 -19.42 -11.29
N TYR A 180 -1.00 -18.43 -11.47
CA TYR A 180 0.20 -18.53 -12.31
C TYR A 180 1.44 -18.07 -11.57
N ASN A 181 2.59 -18.64 -11.88
CA ASN A 181 3.89 -18.14 -11.48
C ASN A 181 4.45 -17.19 -12.55
N ARG A 182 5.39 -16.35 -12.18
CA ARG A 182 6.04 -15.38 -13.09
C ARG A 182 6.62 -16.01 -14.35
N SER A 183 7.15 -17.24 -14.25
CA SER A 183 7.73 -17.98 -15.37
C SER A 183 6.72 -18.52 -16.37
N GLU A 184 5.44 -18.58 -15.99
CA GLU A 184 4.33 -19.18 -16.77
C GLU A 184 3.46 -18.12 -17.43
N ILE A 185 3.66 -16.83 -17.09
CA ILE A 185 2.76 -15.75 -17.47
C ILE A 185 3.36 -14.85 -18.56
N THR A 186 2.56 -14.60 -19.58
CA THR A 186 2.76 -13.51 -20.55
C THR A 186 1.56 -12.59 -20.50
N GLU A 187 1.64 -11.45 -21.18
CA GLU A 187 0.51 -10.52 -21.28
C GLU A 187 -0.71 -11.21 -21.92
N GLU A 188 -0.50 -11.97 -23.01
CA GLU A 188 -1.58 -12.67 -23.70
C GLU A 188 -2.23 -13.73 -22.81
N VAL A 189 -1.43 -14.49 -22.03
CA VAL A 189 -1.97 -15.52 -21.12
C VAL A 189 -2.83 -14.89 -20.04
N LEU A 190 -2.39 -13.77 -19.47
CA LEU A 190 -3.14 -13.08 -18.42
C LEU A 190 -4.42 -12.43 -18.97
N GLN A 191 -4.34 -11.79 -20.15
CA GLN A 191 -5.50 -11.25 -20.85
C GLN A 191 -6.53 -12.35 -21.18
N TYR A 192 -6.05 -13.49 -21.69
CA TYR A 192 -6.92 -14.63 -21.99
C TYR A 192 -7.61 -15.17 -20.73
N ALA A 193 -6.89 -15.33 -19.63
CA ALA A 193 -7.44 -15.80 -18.37
C ALA A 193 -8.53 -14.85 -17.82
N ILE A 194 -8.35 -13.53 -17.94
CA ILE A 194 -9.33 -12.54 -17.51
C ILE A 194 -10.57 -12.56 -18.43
N GLN A 195 -10.39 -12.70 -19.75
CA GLN A 195 -11.49 -12.63 -20.72
C GLN A 195 -12.36 -13.89 -20.81
N ASN A 196 -11.78 -15.07 -20.57
CA ASN A 196 -12.52 -16.33 -20.73
C ASN A 196 -13.18 -16.84 -19.44
N GLU A 197 -13.02 -16.10 -18.35
CA GLU A 197 -13.67 -16.37 -17.09
C GLU A 197 -14.79 -15.35 -16.77
N CYS A 198 -15.05 -14.42 -17.74
CA CYS A 198 -16.15 -13.43 -17.69
C CYS A 198 -17.39 -13.95 -18.40
#